data_5513d6454598608130471442948b849d
#
_entry.id   5513d6454598608130471442948b849d
#
_cell.length_a   1.000
_cell.length_b   1.000
_cell.length_c   1.000
_cell.angle_alpha   90.00
_cell.angle_beta   90.00
_cell.angle_gamma   90.00
#
_symmetry.space_group_name_H-M   'P 1'
#
loop_
_entity.id
_entity.type
_entity.pdbx_description
1 polymer ?
#
loop_
_entity_poly.entity_id
_entity_poly.type
_entity_poly.pdbx_seq_one_letter_code
_entity_poly.pdbx_strand_id
1 'polypeptide(L)'
;MSVTVVLNPSGHSFVVEEGETVLESALRSGLAPEYGCANGTCGECKARVVSGEVKEIRFHDYVIGEAEKRMGYTLLCCATALRDTQFEAMEAAHPEDIPMQKVRARVHALKRIGDDLAILEIKIQRGRILRFLAGQHVQLTLKGLAPKKLPVASCHCDAVNLQFHLGRDTDDSFSEHVFGALKTSDKLDVEGPWGLFTLQTNSQRPIVYFAYGTAFAPIKSIIEHAINLELCQPMHLYWCVPENNPPYMHDYCRSLTDALDNFSYHTLTVDVASSDVNARKIAADHPAIADYDCYVAGPDHFVSSASRVFLDCGLPEDQLFEYRERNP
;
A
#
# COMPACT_ATOMS: atom_id res chain seq x y z
N MET A 1 7.06 -14.52 -24.94
CA MET A 1 8.47 -14.34 -24.48
C MET A 1 8.46 -13.23 -23.45
N SER A 2 9.06 -13.45 -22.30
CA SER A 2 9.23 -12.40 -21.29
C SER A 2 10.46 -11.57 -21.62
N VAL A 3 10.38 -10.26 -21.48
CA VAL A 3 11.47 -9.31 -21.71
C VAL A 3 11.73 -8.50 -20.45
N THR A 4 12.99 -8.14 -20.21
CA THR A 4 13.36 -7.35 -19.04
C THR A 4 13.33 -5.86 -19.37
N VAL A 5 12.68 -5.09 -18.51
CA VAL A 5 12.65 -3.62 -18.60
C VAL A 5 13.36 -3.04 -17.38
N VAL A 6 14.16 -1.99 -17.59
CA VAL A 6 14.84 -1.23 -16.54
C VAL A 6 14.36 0.22 -16.57
N LEU A 7 14.00 0.76 -15.41
CA LEU A 7 13.69 2.18 -15.24
C LEU A 7 14.92 2.94 -14.72
N ASN A 8 15.24 4.06 -15.32
CA ASN A 8 16.32 4.95 -14.90
C ASN A 8 15.74 6.29 -14.43
N PRO A 9 16.25 6.91 -13.37
CA PRO A 9 17.54 6.63 -12.71
C PRO A 9 17.52 5.58 -11.60
N SER A 10 16.35 5.02 -11.20
CA SER A 10 16.23 4.09 -10.06
C SER A 10 17.06 2.79 -10.25
N GLY A 11 17.19 2.34 -11.50
CA GLY A 11 17.84 1.07 -11.83
C GLY A 11 16.97 -0.16 -11.56
N HIS A 12 15.72 0.01 -11.13
CA HIS A 12 14.80 -1.09 -10.90
C HIS A 12 14.46 -1.81 -12.19
N SER A 13 14.42 -3.13 -12.12
CA SER A 13 14.13 -3.99 -13.27
C SER A 13 12.90 -4.86 -12.99
N PHE A 14 12.14 -5.15 -14.04
CA PHE A 14 10.98 -6.00 -13.99
C PHE A 14 10.74 -6.69 -15.33
N VAL A 15 9.90 -7.72 -15.31
CA VAL A 15 9.58 -8.52 -16.49
C VAL A 15 8.25 -8.08 -17.07
N VAL A 16 8.22 -7.81 -18.37
CA VAL A 16 7.01 -7.54 -19.15
C VAL A 16 6.57 -8.82 -19.84
N GLU A 17 5.33 -9.22 -19.58
CA GLU A 17 4.72 -10.39 -20.19
C GLU A 17 4.01 -10.05 -21.51
N GLU A 18 3.73 -11.06 -22.31
CA GLU A 18 3.07 -10.87 -23.60
C GLU A 18 1.64 -10.29 -23.41
N GLY A 19 1.38 -9.17 -24.06
CA GLY A 19 0.08 -8.48 -23.99
C GLY A 19 -0.04 -7.45 -22.88
N GLU A 20 0.92 -7.37 -21.96
CA GLU A 20 0.97 -6.33 -20.93
C GLU A 20 1.61 -5.04 -21.45
N THR A 21 1.17 -3.92 -20.91
CA THR A 21 1.88 -2.66 -21.07
C THR A 21 3.04 -2.56 -20.08
N VAL A 22 4.03 -1.73 -20.40
CA VAL A 22 5.17 -1.45 -19.50
C VAL A 22 4.67 -0.93 -18.14
N LEU A 23 3.64 -0.07 -18.13
CA LEU A 23 3.04 0.43 -16.89
C LEU A 23 2.41 -0.68 -16.05
N GLU A 24 1.62 -1.57 -16.66
CA GLU A 24 0.98 -2.67 -15.94
C GLU A 24 2.00 -3.60 -15.31
N SER A 25 3.04 -3.94 -16.06
CA SER A 25 4.11 -4.81 -15.58
C SER A 25 4.92 -4.15 -14.45
N ALA A 26 5.22 -2.84 -14.56
CA ALA A 26 5.89 -2.09 -13.49
C ALA A 26 5.05 -2.08 -12.20
N LEU A 27 3.75 -1.77 -12.32
CA LEU A 27 2.83 -1.77 -11.17
C LEU A 27 2.68 -3.17 -10.56
N ARG A 28 2.55 -4.21 -11.38
CA ARG A 28 2.51 -5.61 -10.91
C ARG A 28 3.77 -5.99 -10.13
N SER A 29 4.91 -5.47 -10.55
CA SER A 29 6.20 -5.66 -9.86
C SER A 29 6.42 -4.70 -8.68
N GLY A 30 5.39 -4.00 -8.23
CA GLY A 30 5.45 -3.11 -7.06
C GLY A 30 6.10 -1.76 -7.31
N LEU A 31 6.52 -1.43 -8.54
CA LEU A 31 7.13 -0.13 -8.84
C LEU A 31 6.09 0.98 -8.97
N ALA A 32 6.48 2.20 -8.73
CA ALA A 32 5.60 3.37 -8.74
C ALA A 32 6.03 4.44 -9.77
N PRO A 33 6.09 4.10 -11.08
CA PRO A 33 6.42 5.09 -12.11
C PRO A 33 5.39 6.22 -12.11
N GLU A 34 5.75 7.37 -12.68
CA GLU A 34 4.78 8.46 -12.85
C GLU A 34 3.69 8.07 -13.84
N TYR A 35 2.43 8.23 -13.44
CA TYR A 35 1.26 8.04 -14.32
C TYR A 35 0.01 8.69 -13.72
N GLY A 36 -1.02 8.92 -14.53
CA GLY A 36 -2.27 9.53 -14.08
C GLY A 36 -3.51 8.74 -14.46
N CYS A 37 -3.79 8.56 -15.75
CA CYS A 37 -5.04 7.97 -16.23
C CYS A 37 -4.96 6.47 -16.52
N ALA A 38 -3.78 5.92 -16.78
CA ALA A 38 -3.48 4.56 -17.21
C ALA A 38 -4.22 4.12 -18.52
N ASN A 39 -4.76 5.07 -19.29
CA ASN A 39 -5.54 4.79 -20.50
C ASN A 39 -5.14 5.67 -21.72
N GLY A 40 -3.99 6.33 -21.65
CA GLY A 40 -3.43 7.08 -22.77
C GLY A 40 -4.01 8.49 -23.02
N THR A 41 -4.73 9.07 -22.05
CA THR A 41 -5.37 10.40 -22.26
C THR A 41 -4.61 11.57 -21.64
N CYS A 42 -3.88 11.38 -20.51
CA CYS A 42 -3.25 12.49 -19.78
C CYS A 42 -1.80 12.77 -20.17
N GLY A 43 -1.06 11.78 -20.66
CA GLY A 43 0.35 11.91 -21.00
C GLY A 43 1.33 11.85 -19.81
N GLU A 44 0.87 11.71 -18.57
CA GLU A 44 1.73 11.69 -17.37
C GLU A 44 2.70 10.51 -17.32
N CYS A 45 2.34 9.38 -17.94
CA CYS A 45 3.23 8.21 -18.05
C CYS A 45 4.18 8.27 -19.27
N LYS A 46 4.42 9.46 -19.82
CA LYS A 46 5.33 9.65 -20.93
C LYS A 46 6.77 9.42 -20.47
N ALA A 47 7.45 8.47 -21.10
CA ALA A 47 8.82 8.09 -20.79
C ALA A 47 9.65 7.96 -22.06
N ARG A 48 10.97 8.12 -21.95
CA ARG A 48 11.87 8.03 -23.06
C ARG A 48 12.57 6.67 -23.10
N VAL A 49 12.50 5.98 -24.24
CA VAL A 49 13.28 4.78 -24.51
C VAL A 49 14.74 5.16 -24.67
N VAL A 50 15.60 4.67 -23.80
CA VAL A 50 17.05 4.90 -23.83
C VAL A 50 17.73 3.84 -24.70
N SER A 51 17.29 2.58 -24.57
CA SER A 51 17.75 1.45 -25.38
C SER A 51 16.65 0.40 -25.48
N GLY A 52 16.70 -0.44 -26.48
CA GLY A 52 15.71 -1.49 -26.70
C GLY A 52 14.71 -1.16 -27.80
N GLU A 53 13.55 -1.79 -27.74
CA GLU A 53 12.49 -1.61 -28.75
C GLU A 53 11.12 -1.77 -28.09
N VAL A 54 10.19 -0.88 -28.46
CA VAL A 54 8.82 -0.87 -27.93
C VAL A 54 7.80 -0.89 -29.06
N LYS A 55 6.59 -1.35 -28.73
CA LYS A 55 5.45 -1.35 -29.63
C LYS A 55 4.24 -0.79 -28.91
N GLU A 56 3.52 0.12 -29.52
CA GLU A 56 2.19 0.51 -29.05
C GLU A 56 1.21 -0.65 -29.21
N ILE A 57 0.54 -1.03 -28.12
CA ILE A 57 -0.46 -2.11 -28.07
C ILE A 57 -1.84 -1.61 -27.67
N ARG A 58 -1.94 -0.34 -27.23
CA ARG A 58 -3.20 0.34 -26.91
C ARG A 58 -3.26 1.68 -27.59
N PHE A 59 -4.43 2.01 -28.13
CA PHE A 59 -4.72 3.33 -28.65
C PHE A 59 -4.67 4.39 -27.53
N HIS A 60 -4.23 5.60 -27.87
CA HIS A 60 -4.22 6.75 -26.96
C HIS A 60 -4.64 8.04 -27.69
N ASP A 61 -5.34 8.90 -26.94
CA ASP A 61 -5.77 10.22 -27.42
C ASP A 61 -4.71 11.31 -27.18
N TYR A 62 -3.70 11.04 -26.32
CA TYR A 62 -2.63 11.97 -26.06
C TYR A 62 -1.72 12.09 -27.29
N VAL A 63 -1.47 13.33 -27.71
CA VAL A 63 -0.61 13.58 -28.87
C VAL A 63 0.84 13.71 -28.42
N ILE A 64 1.66 12.72 -28.78
CA ILE A 64 3.14 12.82 -28.66
C ILE A 64 3.63 13.54 -29.93
N GLY A 65 4.32 14.66 -29.74
CA GLY A 65 4.85 15.45 -30.87
C GLY A 65 5.88 14.69 -31.70
N GLU A 66 6.00 15.01 -33.00
CA GLU A 66 6.96 14.32 -33.88
C GLU A 66 8.42 14.46 -33.44
N ALA A 67 8.75 15.56 -32.75
CA ALA A 67 10.08 15.73 -32.15
C ALA A 67 10.29 14.76 -30.97
N GLU A 68 9.28 14.59 -30.13
CA GLU A 68 9.32 13.67 -28.99
C GLU A 68 9.40 12.20 -29.45
N LYS A 69 8.62 11.82 -30.48
CA LYS A 69 8.71 10.48 -31.08
C LYS A 69 10.12 10.18 -31.59
N ARG A 70 10.74 11.15 -32.26
CA ARG A 70 12.14 11.01 -32.73
C ARG A 70 13.15 10.90 -31.58
N MET A 71 12.85 11.49 -30.43
CA MET A 71 13.67 11.36 -29.21
C MET A 71 13.37 10.07 -28.43
N GLY A 72 12.44 9.23 -28.90
CA GLY A 72 12.12 7.95 -28.29
C GLY A 72 11.06 8.01 -27.19
N TYR A 73 10.27 9.09 -27.10
CA TYR A 73 9.18 9.17 -26.12
C TYR A 73 8.00 8.28 -26.51
N THR A 74 7.44 7.59 -25.52
CA THR A 74 6.22 6.79 -25.61
C THR A 74 5.42 6.89 -24.31
N LEU A 75 4.20 6.34 -24.29
CA LEU A 75 3.37 6.24 -23.10
C LEU A 75 3.50 4.83 -22.51
N LEU A 76 3.99 4.72 -21.27
CA LEU A 76 4.16 3.42 -20.59
C LEU A 76 2.85 2.64 -20.48
N CYS A 77 1.70 3.33 -20.38
CA CYS A 77 0.37 2.70 -20.30
C CYS A 77 -0.17 2.20 -21.65
N CYS A 78 0.50 2.50 -22.76
CA CYS A 78 0.04 2.13 -24.11
C CYS A 78 1.08 1.29 -24.87
N ALA A 79 2.30 1.24 -24.41
CA ALA A 79 3.40 0.52 -25.04
C ALA A 79 3.80 -0.76 -24.28
N THR A 80 4.28 -1.75 -25.02
CA THR A 80 4.96 -2.94 -24.50
C THR A 80 6.39 -3.00 -25.02
N ALA A 81 7.28 -3.70 -24.28
CA ALA A 81 8.64 -3.93 -24.73
C ALA A 81 8.70 -5.19 -25.63
N LEU A 82 9.44 -5.12 -26.72
CA LEU A 82 9.65 -6.25 -27.65
C LEU A 82 10.94 -7.02 -27.36
N ARG A 83 11.88 -6.39 -26.66
CA ARG A 83 13.16 -6.96 -26.20
C ARG A 83 13.60 -6.19 -24.94
N ASP A 84 14.69 -6.62 -24.32
CA ASP A 84 15.24 -5.92 -23.14
C ASP A 84 15.38 -4.43 -23.45
N THR A 85 14.73 -3.62 -22.62
CA THR A 85 14.51 -2.20 -22.87
C THR A 85 14.82 -1.38 -21.63
N GLN A 86 15.46 -0.22 -21.81
CA GLN A 86 15.68 0.75 -20.74
C GLN A 86 14.88 2.01 -21.00
N PHE A 87 14.19 2.48 -19.99
CA PHE A 87 13.46 3.76 -20.01
C PHE A 87 14.08 4.78 -19.09
N GLU A 88 14.01 6.03 -19.47
CA GLU A 88 14.14 7.17 -18.57
C GLU A 88 12.73 7.52 -18.10
N ALA A 89 12.41 7.10 -16.87
CA ALA A 89 11.10 7.27 -16.24
C ALA A 89 11.29 7.50 -14.73
N MET A 90 10.65 8.53 -14.21
CA MET A 90 10.68 8.83 -12.78
C MET A 90 9.76 7.87 -12.03
N GLU A 91 10.23 7.44 -10.85
CA GLU A 91 9.44 6.66 -9.90
C GLU A 91 9.26 7.45 -8.61
N ALA A 92 8.10 7.30 -7.97
CA ALA A 92 7.88 7.83 -6.64
C ALA A 92 8.63 6.93 -5.63
N ALA A 93 9.67 7.48 -5.02
CA ALA A 93 10.44 6.81 -3.96
C ALA A 93 9.98 7.26 -2.56
N HIS A 94 9.45 8.47 -2.46
CA HIS A 94 9.02 9.09 -1.20
C HIS A 94 7.56 9.57 -1.28
N PRO A 95 6.87 9.67 -0.14
CA PRO A 95 5.50 10.19 -0.09
C PRO A 95 5.32 11.56 -0.74
N GLU A 96 6.35 12.40 -0.70
CA GLU A 96 6.36 13.77 -1.24
C GLU A 96 6.36 13.81 -2.78
N ASP A 97 6.78 12.72 -3.43
CA ASP A 97 6.79 12.59 -4.89
C ASP A 97 5.37 12.43 -5.47
N ILE A 98 4.40 12.13 -4.60
CA ILE A 98 3.02 11.91 -5.02
C ILE A 98 2.16 13.12 -4.65
N PRO A 99 1.64 13.86 -5.65
CA PRO A 99 0.80 15.03 -5.38
C PRO A 99 -0.54 14.61 -4.77
N MET A 100 -1.15 15.56 -4.04
CA MET A 100 -2.52 15.43 -3.56
C MET A 100 -3.50 15.28 -4.72
N GLN A 101 -4.37 14.29 -4.61
CA GLN A 101 -5.35 13.94 -5.62
C GLN A 101 -6.76 13.95 -5.02
N LYS A 102 -7.74 14.23 -5.88
CA LYS A 102 -9.15 14.06 -5.54
C LYS A 102 -9.85 13.27 -6.65
N VAL A 103 -10.36 12.11 -6.32
CA VAL A 103 -11.01 11.21 -7.25
C VAL A 103 -12.36 10.75 -6.72
N ARG A 104 -13.25 10.36 -7.65
CA ARG A 104 -14.53 9.77 -7.29
C ARG A 104 -14.44 8.25 -7.31
N ALA A 105 -15.11 7.64 -6.36
CA ALA A 105 -15.21 6.19 -6.25
C ALA A 105 -16.66 5.74 -6.02
N ARG A 106 -16.84 4.43 -6.08
CA ARG A 106 -18.11 3.76 -5.70
C ARG A 106 -17.78 2.63 -4.75
N VAL A 107 -18.65 2.38 -3.82
CA VAL A 107 -18.61 1.17 -3.00
C VAL A 107 -18.76 -0.03 -3.93
N HIS A 108 -17.74 -0.90 -3.94
CA HIS A 108 -17.71 -2.12 -4.73
C HIS A 108 -18.24 -3.31 -3.91
N ALA A 109 -17.70 -3.47 -2.70
CA ALA A 109 -18.14 -4.48 -1.76
C ALA A 109 -18.07 -3.95 -0.32
N LEU A 110 -18.89 -4.53 0.54
CA LEU A 110 -18.89 -4.29 1.98
C LEU A 110 -19.11 -5.62 2.69
N LYS A 111 -18.08 -6.10 3.37
CA LYS A 111 -18.13 -7.31 4.17
C LYS A 111 -18.11 -6.92 5.64
N ARG A 112 -19.23 -7.16 6.35
CA ARG A 112 -19.27 -7.02 7.81
C ARG A 112 -18.82 -8.31 8.47
N ILE A 113 -18.03 -8.20 9.51
CA ILE A 113 -17.47 -9.31 10.29
C ILE A 113 -17.90 -9.09 11.74
N GLY A 114 -18.91 -9.84 12.16
CA GLY A 114 -19.63 -9.54 13.40
C GLY A 114 -20.32 -8.17 13.33
N ASP A 115 -20.50 -7.56 14.49
CA ASP A 115 -21.19 -6.26 14.62
C ASP A 115 -20.22 -5.07 14.63
N ASP A 116 -18.91 -5.33 14.81
CA ASP A 116 -17.93 -4.31 15.17
C ASP A 116 -16.82 -4.11 14.13
N LEU A 117 -16.81 -4.87 13.02
CA LEU A 117 -15.77 -4.76 12.01
C LEU A 117 -16.35 -4.83 10.60
N ALA A 118 -15.81 -4.01 9.70
CA ALA A 118 -16.15 -4.01 8.29
C ALA A 118 -14.90 -3.92 7.40
N ILE A 119 -14.90 -4.67 6.31
CA ILE A 119 -13.98 -4.49 5.18
C ILE A 119 -14.77 -3.82 4.07
N LEU A 120 -14.36 -2.60 3.74
CA LEU A 120 -14.94 -1.78 2.69
C LEU A 120 -14.03 -1.81 1.46
N GLU A 121 -14.59 -2.21 0.33
CA GLU A 121 -13.92 -2.12 -0.97
C GLU A 121 -14.59 -1.06 -1.82
N ILE A 122 -13.79 -0.16 -2.36
CA ILE A 122 -14.26 0.86 -3.29
C ILE A 122 -13.53 0.75 -4.61
N LYS A 123 -14.20 1.17 -5.67
CA LYS A 123 -13.63 1.21 -7.02
C LYS A 123 -13.60 2.63 -7.54
N ILE A 124 -12.42 3.08 -7.94
CA ILE A 124 -12.21 4.39 -8.55
C ILE A 124 -12.93 4.47 -9.89
N GLN A 125 -13.45 5.64 -10.22
CA GLN A 125 -14.17 5.87 -11.48
C GLN A 125 -13.25 5.62 -12.69
N ARG A 126 -13.79 5.01 -13.74
CA ARG A 126 -13.06 4.72 -14.99
C ARG A 126 -12.30 5.93 -15.52
N GLY A 127 -11.07 5.70 -15.99
CA GLY A 127 -10.17 6.73 -16.52
C GLY A 127 -9.53 7.61 -15.47
N ARG A 128 -9.62 7.21 -14.20
CA ARG A 128 -8.93 7.79 -13.06
C ARG A 128 -8.32 6.68 -12.21
N ILE A 129 -7.28 7.03 -11.49
CA ILE A 129 -6.63 6.20 -10.50
C ILE A 129 -6.29 7.08 -9.31
N LEU A 130 -5.96 6.46 -8.19
CA LEU A 130 -5.35 7.12 -7.05
C LEU A 130 -3.92 6.59 -6.91
N ARG A 131 -2.93 7.45 -7.13
CA ARG A 131 -1.53 7.12 -6.83
C ARG A 131 -1.30 7.28 -5.33
N PHE A 132 -0.69 6.31 -4.70
CA PHE A 132 -0.28 6.34 -3.29
C PHE A 132 0.85 5.32 -3.09
N LEU A 133 1.56 5.39 -1.97
CA LEU A 133 2.49 4.36 -1.53
C LEU A 133 1.81 3.46 -0.49
N ALA A 134 2.21 2.18 -0.46
CA ALA A 134 1.68 1.22 0.50
C ALA A 134 1.90 1.71 1.94
N GLY A 135 0.82 1.68 2.74
CA GLY A 135 0.80 2.18 4.12
C GLY A 135 0.25 3.61 4.28
N GLN A 136 0.12 4.39 3.20
CA GLN A 136 -0.49 5.71 3.26
C GLN A 136 -2.00 5.64 3.53
N HIS A 137 -2.57 6.77 3.94
CA HIS A 137 -4.00 6.92 4.20
C HIS A 137 -4.63 7.96 3.27
N VAL A 138 -5.94 7.87 3.14
CA VAL A 138 -6.79 8.80 2.37
C VAL A 138 -7.97 9.26 3.20
N GLN A 139 -8.61 10.32 2.76
CA GLN A 139 -9.86 10.81 3.30
C GLN A 139 -11.02 10.35 2.41
N LEU A 140 -11.98 9.66 3.00
CA LEU A 140 -13.23 9.27 2.36
C LEU A 140 -14.33 10.24 2.76
N THR A 141 -15.10 10.71 1.78
CA THR A 141 -16.22 11.62 2.01
C THR A 141 -17.48 11.05 1.39
N LEU A 142 -18.44 10.68 2.21
CA LEU A 142 -19.82 10.34 1.82
C LEU A 142 -20.70 11.60 1.87
N LYS A 143 -21.67 11.67 0.96
CA LYS A 143 -22.55 12.85 0.87
C LYS A 143 -23.32 13.08 2.18
N GLY A 144 -23.13 14.24 2.78
CA GLY A 144 -23.83 14.68 3.99
C GLY A 144 -23.21 14.18 5.30
N LEU A 145 -22.05 13.52 5.24
CA LEU A 145 -21.31 13.06 6.42
C LEU A 145 -19.97 13.77 6.56
N ALA A 146 -19.45 13.80 7.77
CA ALA A 146 -18.10 14.25 8.03
C ALA A 146 -17.08 13.33 7.31
N PRO A 147 -15.98 13.89 6.76
CA PRO A 147 -14.93 13.09 6.14
C PRO A 147 -14.23 12.20 7.17
N LYS A 148 -13.88 10.98 6.76
CA LYS A 148 -13.12 10.02 7.59
C LYS A 148 -11.78 9.72 6.94
N LYS A 149 -10.69 9.85 7.69
CA LYS A 149 -9.34 9.41 7.26
C LYS A 149 -9.17 7.94 7.58
N LEU A 150 -8.78 7.16 6.59
CA LEU A 150 -8.56 5.72 6.71
C LEU A 150 -7.29 5.30 5.98
N PRO A 151 -6.49 4.38 6.54
CA PRO A 151 -5.36 3.80 5.85
C PRO A 151 -5.85 2.89 4.72
N VAL A 152 -5.14 2.91 3.60
CA VAL A 152 -5.42 1.98 2.49
C VAL A 152 -4.84 0.61 2.86
N ALA A 153 -5.69 -0.41 2.82
CA ALA A 153 -5.31 -1.79 3.19
C ALA A 153 -4.83 -2.64 2.00
N SER A 154 -5.11 -2.19 0.77
CA SER A 154 -4.62 -2.84 -0.46
C SER A 154 -3.27 -2.27 -0.90
N CYS A 155 -2.49 -3.05 -1.63
CA CYS A 155 -1.27 -2.56 -2.28
C CYS A 155 -1.60 -1.46 -3.31
N HIS A 156 -0.70 -0.51 -3.49
CA HIS A 156 -0.82 0.52 -4.52
C HIS A 156 -0.70 -0.02 -5.96
N CYS A 157 -0.29 -1.26 -6.12
CA CYS A 157 -0.26 -1.97 -7.41
C CYS A 157 -1.66 -2.08 -8.04
N ASP A 158 -2.72 -2.07 -7.23
CA ASP A 158 -4.10 -1.92 -7.68
C ASP A 158 -4.66 -0.54 -7.28
N ALA A 159 -4.29 0.47 -8.05
CA ALA A 159 -4.67 1.86 -7.83
C ALA A 159 -6.14 2.17 -8.19
N VAL A 160 -6.92 1.16 -8.53
CA VAL A 160 -8.34 1.26 -8.91
C VAL A 160 -9.25 0.66 -7.85
N ASN A 161 -8.87 -0.47 -7.25
CA ASN A 161 -9.65 -1.15 -6.23
C ASN A 161 -8.97 -0.94 -4.87
N LEU A 162 -9.57 -0.10 -4.03
CA LEU A 162 -9.02 0.23 -2.73
C LEU A 162 -9.79 -0.48 -1.64
N GLN A 163 -9.08 -1.05 -0.67
CA GLN A 163 -9.64 -1.74 0.47
C GLN A 163 -9.36 -0.95 1.75
N PHE A 164 -10.35 -0.92 2.65
CA PHE A 164 -10.27 -0.28 3.96
C PHE A 164 -10.82 -1.21 5.03
N HIS A 165 -10.22 -1.19 6.21
CA HIS A 165 -10.70 -1.91 7.38
C HIS A 165 -11.20 -0.90 8.42
N LEU A 166 -12.40 -1.10 8.93
CA LEU A 166 -13.03 -0.20 9.89
C LEU A 166 -13.50 -0.98 11.11
N GLY A 167 -13.10 -0.51 12.27
CA GLY A 167 -13.78 -0.82 13.53
C GLY A 167 -15.04 0.03 13.66
N ARG A 168 -16.08 -0.49 14.32
CA ARG A 168 -17.29 0.28 14.61
C ARG A 168 -16.98 1.32 15.68
N ASP A 169 -17.36 2.54 15.40
CA ASP A 169 -17.30 3.67 16.30
C ASP A 169 -18.68 4.34 16.30
N THR A 170 -19.41 4.22 17.41
CA THR A 170 -20.77 4.73 17.53
C THR A 170 -20.84 6.25 17.62
N ASP A 171 -19.74 6.91 17.95
CA ASP A 171 -19.66 8.36 18.03
C ASP A 171 -19.28 8.98 16.66
N ASP A 172 -18.89 8.16 15.69
CA ASP A 172 -18.54 8.56 14.35
C ASP A 172 -19.67 8.30 13.34
N SER A 173 -20.24 9.36 12.80
CA SER A 173 -21.33 9.29 11.83
C SER A 173 -20.97 8.53 10.54
N PHE A 174 -19.71 8.60 10.10
CA PHE A 174 -19.24 7.83 8.94
C PHE A 174 -19.25 6.33 9.27
N SER A 175 -18.72 5.95 10.42
CA SER A 175 -18.71 4.58 10.90
C SER A 175 -20.14 4.04 11.02
N GLU A 176 -21.03 4.72 11.73
CA GLU A 176 -22.42 4.30 11.87
C GLU A 176 -23.13 4.14 10.51
N HIS A 177 -22.84 5.01 9.54
CA HIS A 177 -23.40 4.87 8.20
C HIS A 177 -22.85 3.62 7.48
N VAL A 178 -21.55 3.30 7.61
CA VAL A 178 -20.96 2.08 7.04
C VAL A 178 -21.61 0.83 7.60
N PHE A 179 -21.86 0.78 8.90
CA PHE A 179 -22.49 -0.38 9.53
C PHE A 179 -23.98 -0.47 9.32
N GLY A 180 -24.68 0.67 9.19
CA GLY A 180 -26.14 0.73 9.10
C GLY A 180 -26.71 0.83 7.69
N ALA A 181 -26.28 1.82 6.91
CA ALA A 181 -26.99 2.28 5.71
C ALA A 181 -26.20 2.19 4.40
N LEU A 182 -24.86 2.08 4.44
CA LEU A 182 -24.01 2.06 3.24
C LEU A 182 -24.35 0.87 2.33
N LYS A 183 -24.50 1.16 1.04
CA LYS A 183 -24.86 0.17 0.02
C LYS A 183 -23.81 0.11 -1.07
N THR A 184 -23.74 -1.06 -1.72
CA THR A 184 -23.00 -1.24 -2.97
C THR A 184 -23.44 -0.21 -4.00
N SER A 185 -22.49 0.36 -4.73
CA SER A 185 -22.68 1.43 -5.71
C SER A 185 -22.90 2.83 -5.14
N ASP A 186 -22.98 3.02 -3.82
CA ASP A 186 -22.94 4.37 -3.24
C ASP A 186 -21.68 5.09 -3.67
N LYS A 187 -21.81 6.39 -3.92
CA LYS A 187 -20.72 7.23 -4.41
C LYS A 187 -20.04 7.94 -3.26
N LEU A 188 -18.72 8.04 -3.35
CA LEU A 188 -17.91 8.78 -2.39
C LEU A 188 -16.77 9.49 -3.12
N ASP A 189 -16.27 10.54 -2.48
CA ASP A 189 -15.05 11.22 -2.89
C ASP A 189 -13.89 10.66 -2.06
N VAL A 190 -12.73 10.49 -2.71
CA VAL A 190 -11.47 10.05 -2.13
C VAL A 190 -10.46 11.16 -2.34
N GLU A 191 -9.82 11.62 -1.28
CA GLU A 191 -8.79 12.64 -1.32
C GLU A 191 -7.55 12.12 -0.61
N GLY A 192 -6.38 12.39 -1.16
CA GLY A 192 -5.09 11.91 -0.66
C GLY A 192 -4.04 11.78 -1.75
N PRO A 193 -2.94 11.09 -1.46
CA PRO A 193 -2.63 10.38 -0.20
C PRO A 193 -1.98 11.29 0.86
N TRP A 194 -1.92 10.79 2.10
CA TRP A 194 -1.15 11.37 3.21
C TRP A 194 -0.42 10.28 4.00
N GLY A 195 0.61 10.69 4.74
CA GLY A 195 1.33 9.88 5.70
C GLY A 195 2.70 9.42 5.23
N LEU A 196 3.59 9.25 6.20
CA LEU A 196 4.98 8.82 6.01
C LEU A 196 5.21 7.36 6.39
N PHE A 197 4.15 6.65 6.77
CA PHE A 197 4.19 5.24 7.12
C PHE A 197 4.23 4.39 5.86
N THR A 198 5.42 4.25 5.26
CA THR A 198 5.63 3.55 3.99
C THR A 198 6.81 2.61 4.05
N LEU A 199 6.80 1.57 3.21
CA LEU A 199 7.89 0.61 3.11
C LEU A 199 9.20 1.27 2.69
N GLN A 200 10.29 0.96 3.41
CA GLN A 200 11.64 1.38 3.05
C GLN A 200 12.23 0.41 2.02
N THR A 201 11.97 0.65 0.76
CA THR A 201 12.32 -0.26 -0.35
C THR A 201 13.83 -0.43 -0.56
N ASN A 202 14.62 0.54 -0.11
CA ASN A 202 16.10 0.48 -0.20
C ASN A 202 16.74 -0.24 1.00
N SER A 203 15.95 -0.63 2.01
CA SER A 203 16.45 -1.35 3.18
C SER A 203 16.51 -2.86 2.89
N GLN A 204 17.60 -3.48 3.36
CA GLN A 204 17.75 -4.95 3.35
C GLN A 204 17.62 -5.54 4.76
N ARG A 205 17.18 -4.73 5.72
CA ARG A 205 17.00 -5.17 7.11
C ARG A 205 15.81 -6.10 7.24
N PRO A 206 15.84 -7.06 8.16
CA PRO A 206 14.64 -7.79 8.56
C PRO A 206 13.57 -6.83 9.07
N ILE A 207 12.31 -7.20 8.91
CA ILE A 207 11.18 -6.33 9.23
C ILE A 207 10.34 -6.94 10.35
N VAL A 208 10.03 -6.13 11.35
CA VAL A 208 9.01 -6.42 12.37
C VAL A 208 7.79 -5.54 12.12
N TYR A 209 6.64 -6.16 11.94
CA TYR A 209 5.33 -5.50 11.90
C TYR A 209 4.61 -5.76 13.22
N PHE A 210 4.17 -4.71 13.90
CA PHE A 210 3.45 -4.80 15.15
C PHE A 210 2.13 -4.04 15.06
N ALA A 211 1.03 -4.76 14.90
CA ALA A 211 -0.31 -4.22 14.65
C ALA A 211 -1.25 -4.39 15.82
N TYR A 212 -2.16 -3.44 16.02
CA TYR A 212 -3.30 -3.56 16.93
C TYR A 212 -4.63 -3.49 16.15
N GLY A 213 -5.50 -4.50 16.29
CA GLY A 213 -6.86 -4.48 15.73
C GLY A 213 -6.90 -4.15 14.24
N THR A 214 -7.70 -3.15 13.88
CA THR A 214 -7.87 -2.68 12.49
C THR A 214 -6.69 -1.89 11.93
N ALA A 215 -5.76 -1.43 12.77
CA ALA A 215 -4.51 -0.84 12.31
C ALA A 215 -3.58 -1.85 11.61
N PHE A 216 -3.98 -3.11 11.51
CA PHE A 216 -3.40 -4.06 10.56
C PHE A 216 -3.56 -3.59 9.10
N ALA A 217 -4.54 -2.75 8.77
CA ALA A 217 -4.81 -2.30 7.41
C ALA A 217 -3.59 -1.70 6.68
N PRO A 218 -2.88 -0.67 7.20
CA PRO A 218 -1.70 -0.13 6.53
C PRO A 218 -0.53 -1.12 6.51
N ILE A 219 -0.38 -1.96 7.52
CA ILE A 219 0.63 -3.03 7.55
C ILE A 219 0.36 -4.07 6.46
N LYS A 220 -0.90 -4.48 6.25
CA LYS A 220 -1.28 -5.37 5.15
C LYS A 220 -0.87 -4.80 3.79
N SER A 221 -1.14 -3.51 3.55
CA SER A 221 -0.73 -2.83 2.33
C SER A 221 0.79 -2.91 2.12
N ILE A 222 1.59 -2.69 3.18
CA ILE A 222 3.06 -2.77 3.15
C ILE A 222 3.53 -4.21 2.90
N ILE A 223 2.92 -5.20 3.56
CA ILE A 223 3.25 -6.63 3.36
C ILE A 223 2.98 -7.03 1.90
N GLU A 224 1.82 -6.69 1.35
CA GLU A 224 1.49 -6.97 -0.05
C GLU A 224 2.49 -6.31 -1.02
N HIS A 225 2.91 -5.09 -0.69
CA HIS A 225 3.93 -4.40 -1.47
C HIS A 225 5.29 -5.08 -1.39
N ALA A 226 5.73 -5.48 -0.19
CA ALA A 226 6.98 -6.21 0.01
C ALA A 226 6.99 -7.54 -0.76
N ILE A 227 5.86 -8.26 -0.80
CA ILE A 227 5.69 -9.48 -1.59
C ILE A 227 5.81 -9.19 -3.09
N ASN A 228 5.16 -8.12 -3.58
CA ASN A 228 5.23 -7.75 -5.00
C ASN A 228 6.62 -7.30 -5.45
N LEU A 229 7.42 -6.75 -4.53
CA LEU A 229 8.84 -6.45 -4.74
C LEU A 229 9.76 -7.67 -4.58
N GLU A 230 9.18 -8.85 -4.27
CA GLU A 230 9.94 -10.09 -4.04
C GLU A 230 11.06 -9.91 -2.99
N LEU A 231 10.78 -9.13 -1.93
CA LEU A 231 11.74 -8.88 -0.86
C LEU A 231 12.13 -10.20 -0.18
N CYS A 232 13.45 -10.43 -0.05
CA CYS A 232 13.99 -11.68 0.49
C CYS A 232 14.30 -11.62 1.99
N GLN A 233 14.35 -10.41 2.60
CA GLN A 233 14.61 -10.27 4.03
C GLN A 233 13.50 -10.87 4.89
N PRO A 234 13.80 -11.37 6.10
CA PRO A 234 12.79 -11.89 7.02
C PRO A 234 11.74 -10.84 7.39
N MET A 235 10.49 -11.25 7.42
CA MET A 235 9.34 -10.44 7.79
C MET A 235 8.56 -11.13 8.92
N HIS A 236 8.35 -10.43 10.03
CA HIS A 236 7.71 -10.96 11.23
C HIS A 236 6.48 -10.11 11.57
N LEU A 237 5.29 -10.69 11.45
CA LEU A 237 4.04 -10.03 11.82
C LEU A 237 3.60 -10.46 13.22
N TYR A 238 3.48 -9.49 14.12
CA TYR A 238 2.84 -9.62 15.43
C TYR A 238 1.54 -8.84 15.45
N TRP A 239 0.42 -9.54 15.56
CA TRP A 239 -0.90 -8.91 15.54
C TRP A 239 -1.63 -9.06 16.87
N CYS A 240 -1.81 -7.93 17.55
CA CYS A 240 -2.54 -7.83 18.79
C CYS A 240 -4.04 -7.71 18.57
N VAL A 241 -4.79 -8.56 19.24
CA VAL A 241 -6.26 -8.57 19.23
C VAL A 241 -6.81 -8.78 20.63
N PRO A 242 -8.04 -8.36 20.94
CA PRO A 242 -8.71 -8.68 22.19
C PRO A 242 -8.79 -10.20 22.42
N GLU A 243 -8.71 -10.65 23.66
CA GLU A 243 -8.57 -12.07 24.04
C GLU A 243 -9.67 -12.98 23.45
N ASN A 244 -10.90 -12.47 23.27
CA ASN A 244 -12.03 -13.23 22.75
C ASN A 244 -12.35 -12.97 21.27
N ASN A 245 -11.47 -12.29 20.55
CA ASN A 245 -11.73 -11.89 19.17
C ASN A 245 -10.56 -12.28 18.27
N PRO A 246 -10.62 -13.41 17.54
CA PRO A 246 -9.52 -13.80 16.66
C PRO A 246 -9.31 -12.75 15.57
N PRO A 247 -8.08 -12.64 15.04
CA PRO A 247 -7.78 -11.72 13.95
C PRO A 247 -8.70 -11.99 12.75
N TYR A 248 -9.38 -10.96 12.27
CA TYR A 248 -10.41 -11.08 11.21
C TYR A 248 -9.87 -11.51 9.84
N MET A 249 -8.56 -11.49 9.65
CA MET A 249 -7.84 -12.00 8.48
C MET A 249 -6.82 -13.09 8.86
N HIS A 250 -7.12 -13.89 9.88
CA HIS A 250 -6.25 -14.96 10.35
C HIS A 250 -5.83 -15.92 9.24
N ASP A 251 -6.79 -16.42 8.47
CA ASP A 251 -6.53 -17.36 7.39
C ASP A 251 -5.66 -16.75 6.28
N TYR A 252 -5.84 -15.47 5.99
CA TYR A 252 -4.98 -14.72 5.06
C TYR A 252 -3.53 -14.68 5.56
N CYS A 253 -3.30 -14.29 6.83
CA CYS A 253 -1.94 -14.24 7.39
C CYS A 253 -1.29 -15.63 7.47
N ARG A 254 -2.08 -16.65 7.78
CA ARG A 254 -1.59 -18.05 7.76
C ARG A 254 -1.20 -18.49 6.36
N SER A 255 -2.01 -18.18 5.36
CA SER A 255 -1.68 -18.55 3.96
C SER A 255 -0.37 -17.90 3.49
N LEU A 256 -0.05 -16.70 3.97
CA LEU A 256 1.25 -16.07 3.68
C LEU A 256 2.40 -16.84 4.34
N THR A 257 2.24 -17.32 5.58
CA THR A 257 3.26 -18.14 6.26
C THR A 257 3.47 -19.47 5.54
N ASP A 258 2.40 -20.06 4.99
CA ASP A 258 2.48 -21.32 4.25
C ASP A 258 3.13 -21.15 2.85
N ALA A 259 3.04 -19.95 2.28
CA ALA A 259 3.51 -19.65 0.92
C ALA A 259 4.91 -19.03 0.85
N LEU A 260 5.40 -18.42 1.93
CA LEU A 260 6.63 -17.62 1.95
C LEU A 260 7.58 -18.10 3.05
N ASP A 261 8.76 -18.54 2.67
CA ASP A 261 9.78 -19.03 3.61
C ASP A 261 10.34 -17.93 4.54
N ASN A 262 10.23 -16.67 4.12
CA ASN A 262 10.74 -15.49 4.85
C ASN A 262 9.67 -14.74 5.64
N PHE A 263 8.44 -15.26 5.77
CA PHE A 263 7.34 -14.62 6.49
C PHE A 263 6.90 -15.43 7.70
N SER A 264 6.78 -14.79 8.86
CA SER A 264 6.22 -15.39 10.06
C SER A 264 5.07 -14.57 10.63
N TYR A 265 4.08 -15.24 11.23
CA TYR A 265 2.89 -14.62 11.77
C TYR A 265 2.58 -15.10 13.18
N HIS A 266 2.45 -14.16 14.11
CA HIS A 266 2.17 -14.39 15.52
C HIS A 266 0.96 -13.58 15.97
N THR A 267 0.01 -14.24 16.61
CA THR A 267 -1.11 -13.56 17.29
C THR A 267 -0.74 -13.32 18.76
N LEU A 268 -1.00 -12.11 19.21
CA LEU A 268 -0.83 -11.72 20.60
C LEU A 268 -2.18 -11.27 21.15
N THR A 269 -2.50 -11.68 22.36
CA THR A 269 -3.67 -11.17 23.09
C THR A 269 -3.27 -9.90 23.84
N VAL A 270 -4.14 -8.91 23.82
CA VAL A 270 -3.93 -7.63 24.52
C VAL A 270 -5.04 -7.40 25.51
N ASP A 271 -4.69 -7.30 26.78
CA ASP A 271 -5.34 -6.43 27.73
C ASP A 271 -4.74 -5.02 27.55
N VAL A 272 -5.53 -3.95 27.67
CA VAL A 272 -5.13 -2.55 27.40
C VAL A 272 -3.83 -2.13 28.13
N ALA A 273 -3.48 -2.81 29.23
CA ALA A 273 -2.27 -2.60 30.02
C ALA A 273 -1.03 -3.37 29.52
N SER A 274 -1.13 -4.24 28.50
CA SER A 274 -0.10 -5.22 28.15
C SER A 274 0.70 -4.90 26.88
N SER A 275 0.54 -3.72 26.26
CA SER A 275 1.32 -3.35 25.06
C SER A 275 2.82 -3.34 25.30
N ASP A 276 3.29 -2.87 26.48
CA ASP A 276 4.69 -2.92 26.90
C ASP A 276 5.20 -4.36 27.01
N VAL A 277 4.39 -5.25 27.56
CA VAL A 277 4.75 -6.67 27.74
C VAL A 277 4.95 -7.36 26.40
N ASN A 278 4.03 -7.10 25.45
CA ASN A 278 4.12 -7.66 24.12
C ASN A 278 5.31 -7.10 23.33
N ALA A 279 5.57 -5.78 23.42
CA ALA A 279 6.73 -5.16 22.79
C ALA A 279 8.07 -5.71 23.38
N ARG A 280 8.16 -5.93 24.70
CA ARG A 280 9.32 -6.58 25.33
C ARG A 280 9.49 -8.02 24.87
N LYS A 281 8.40 -8.77 24.71
CA LYS A 281 8.44 -10.12 24.16
C LYS A 281 8.98 -10.11 22.74
N ILE A 282 8.50 -9.23 21.88
CA ILE A 282 9.00 -9.08 20.49
C ILE A 282 10.50 -8.75 20.51
N ALA A 283 10.94 -7.79 21.34
CA ALA A 283 12.36 -7.46 21.45
C ALA A 283 13.21 -8.63 21.99
N ALA A 284 12.66 -9.47 22.84
CA ALA A 284 13.33 -10.68 23.33
C ALA A 284 13.40 -11.78 22.25
N ASP A 285 12.36 -11.92 21.43
CA ASP A 285 12.35 -12.83 20.28
C ASP A 285 13.34 -12.38 19.19
N HIS A 286 13.66 -11.08 19.16
CA HIS A 286 14.61 -10.46 18.22
C HIS A 286 15.74 -9.71 18.95
N PRO A 287 16.74 -10.42 19.51
CA PRO A 287 17.80 -9.78 20.33
C PRO A 287 18.63 -8.73 19.58
N ALA A 288 18.68 -8.81 18.24
CA ALA A 288 19.33 -7.83 17.38
C ALA A 288 18.33 -6.80 16.81
N ILE A 289 17.31 -6.38 17.59
CA ILE A 289 16.24 -5.47 17.13
C ILE A 289 16.79 -4.16 16.52
N ALA A 290 17.99 -3.74 16.94
CA ALA A 290 18.69 -2.57 16.37
C ALA A 290 19.02 -2.70 14.87
N ASP A 291 19.02 -3.92 14.33
CA ASP A 291 19.29 -4.19 12.92
C ASP A 291 17.99 -4.37 12.10
N TYR A 292 16.82 -4.10 12.69
CA TYR A 292 15.51 -4.29 12.06
C TYR A 292 14.87 -2.96 11.66
N ASP A 293 14.00 -3.00 10.67
CA ASP A 293 13.01 -1.96 10.43
C ASP A 293 11.71 -2.36 11.15
N CYS A 294 11.23 -1.49 12.06
CA CYS A 294 10.06 -1.78 12.88
C CYS A 294 8.87 -0.89 12.52
N TYR A 295 7.76 -1.51 12.13
CA TYR A 295 6.51 -0.84 11.76
C TYR A 295 5.46 -1.07 12.85
N VAL A 296 5.08 -0.02 13.56
CA VAL A 296 4.11 -0.09 14.66
C VAL A 296 2.83 0.65 14.28
N ALA A 297 1.68 -0.03 14.35
CA ALA A 297 0.41 0.54 13.94
C ALA A 297 -0.69 0.25 14.98
N GLY A 298 -1.39 1.28 15.42
CA GLY A 298 -2.45 1.15 16.43
C GLY A 298 -2.91 2.48 17.02
N PRO A 299 -3.72 2.43 18.08
CA PRO A 299 -4.07 3.59 18.88
C PRO A 299 -2.84 4.27 19.47
N ASP A 300 -2.93 5.57 19.73
CA ASP A 300 -1.78 6.39 20.17
C ASP A 300 -1.04 5.81 21.40
N HIS A 301 -1.79 5.34 22.42
CA HIS A 301 -1.21 4.75 23.61
C HIS A 301 -0.44 3.45 23.32
N PHE A 302 -0.94 2.62 22.40
CA PHE A 302 -0.29 1.37 21.96
C PHE A 302 1.03 1.68 21.24
N VAL A 303 0.97 2.58 20.26
CA VAL A 303 2.15 2.97 19.49
C VAL A 303 3.21 3.60 20.39
N SER A 304 2.83 4.58 21.24
CA SER A 304 3.77 5.23 22.16
C SER A 304 4.45 4.28 23.11
N SER A 305 3.71 3.29 23.62
CA SER A 305 4.23 2.27 24.53
C SER A 305 5.21 1.33 23.83
N ALA A 306 4.82 0.80 22.67
CA ALA A 306 5.65 -0.11 21.89
C ALA A 306 6.94 0.56 21.40
N SER A 307 6.83 1.78 20.86
CA SER A 307 7.96 2.57 20.36
C SER A 307 8.99 2.84 21.45
N ARG A 308 8.54 3.24 22.64
CA ARG A 308 9.43 3.45 23.77
C ARG A 308 10.22 2.16 24.10
N VAL A 309 9.55 1.01 24.15
CA VAL A 309 10.21 -0.26 24.44
C VAL A 309 11.26 -0.60 23.37
N PHE A 310 10.94 -0.44 22.08
CA PHE A 310 11.88 -0.75 21.02
C PHE A 310 13.10 0.19 21.03
N LEU A 311 12.89 1.48 21.27
CA LEU A 311 13.98 2.46 21.41
C LEU A 311 14.84 2.15 22.66
N ASP A 312 14.24 1.80 23.80
CA ASP A 312 14.94 1.37 25.02
C ASP A 312 15.78 0.08 24.79
N CYS A 313 15.35 -0.78 23.85
CA CYS A 313 16.09 -1.97 23.42
C CYS A 313 17.15 -1.69 22.33
N GLY A 314 17.36 -0.44 21.96
CA GLY A 314 18.42 0.00 21.05
C GLY A 314 18.03 0.14 19.59
N LEU A 315 16.74 0.08 19.25
CA LEU A 315 16.28 0.38 17.90
C LEU A 315 16.58 1.85 17.55
N PRO A 316 17.23 2.17 16.42
CA PRO A 316 17.41 3.54 15.97
C PRO A 316 16.07 4.21 15.59
N GLU A 317 15.94 5.53 15.86
CA GLU A 317 14.71 6.27 15.56
C GLU A 317 14.35 6.26 14.07
N ASP A 318 15.33 6.28 13.19
CA ASP A 318 15.15 6.25 11.72
C ASP A 318 14.75 4.87 11.17
N GLN A 319 14.74 3.84 12.01
CA GLN A 319 14.26 2.49 11.72
C GLN A 319 12.89 2.19 12.34
N LEU A 320 12.30 3.16 13.05
CA LEU A 320 10.98 3.05 13.67
C LEU A 320 9.95 3.83 12.87
N PHE A 321 8.96 3.13 12.34
CA PHE A 321 7.88 3.69 11.56
C PHE A 321 6.57 3.54 12.31
N GLU A 322 5.80 4.63 12.45
CA GLU A 322 4.61 4.68 13.28
C GLU A 322 3.37 5.08 12.49
N TYR A 323 2.31 4.30 12.63
CA TYR A 323 0.97 4.68 12.23
C TYR A 323 0.07 4.80 13.45
N ARG A 324 -0.43 6.00 13.72
CA ARG A 324 -1.29 6.31 14.87
C ARG A 324 -2.72 6.49 14.41
N GLU A 325 -3.60 5.58 14.85
CA GLU A 325 -5.03 5.80 14.70
C GLU A 325 -5.40 7.00 15.58
N ARG A 326 -5.80 8.10 14.96
CA ARG A 326 -6.36 9.22 15.69
C ARG A 326 -7.79 8.88 16.01
N ASN A 327 -8.09 8.61 17.28
CA ASN A 327 -9.44 8.75 17.77
C ASN A 327 -9.84 10.22 17.57
N PRO A 328 -11.07 10.49 17.07
CA PRO A 328 -11.56 11.86 16.85
C PRO A 328 -11.56 12.69 18.11
#